data_5835debf2d2dc068137863032bf89c9e
#
_entry.id   5835debf2d2dc068137863032bf89c9e
#
_cell.length_a   1.000
_cell.length_b   1.000
_cell.length_c   1.000
_cell.angle_alpha   90.00
_cell.angle_beta   90.00
_cell.angle_gamma   90.00
#
_symmetry.space_group_name_H-M   'P 1'
#
loop_
_entity.id
_entity.type
_entity.pdbx_description
1 polymer ?
#
loop_
_entity_poly.entity_id
_entity_poly.type
_entity_poly.pdbx_seq_one_letter_code
_entity_poly.pdbx_strand_id
1 'polypeptide(L)'
;MPFTFRRPLLALSMIAALLPGFAIAQAAKPAAEFVPQVGQAGKDVIWVPTPKSLVEKMLKMAELKPGEIHYDLGSGDGITVITAAKQFGATAFGVEYNPDMVELSRRNAQREGVADKAQFVRGDIFATDFSKASVVTLYLLPYLNLKLRPTLLGMKPGTRIVSHAFTMDDWSADQIDSSEGRTAYLWIVPAKVEGTWKMDNGNLELKQKFQEVTGLYRSSEGLSHRVTATHLRGDQISFSVGTAIYAGRVSGTLMQGTVRAKPDAPPTAWSATLVK
;
A
#
# COMPACT_ATOMS: atom_id res chain seq x y z
N MET A 1 -6.94 96.97 -68.66
CA MET A 1 -7.20 95.52 -68.70
C MET A 1 -6.38 94.86 -67.62
N PRO A 2 -6.94 94.41 -66.50
CA PRO A 2 -6.10 93.74 -65.49
C PRO A 2 -6.27 92.22 -65.60
N PHE A 3 -5.19 91.53 -65.58
CA PHE A 3 -5.05 90.08 -65.52
C PHE A 3 -5.23 89.59 -64.09
N THR A 4 -6.21 88.71 -63.89
CA THR A 4 -6.44 88.01 -62.60
C THR A 4 -5.66 86.67 -62.57
N PHE A 5 -4.67 86.52 -61.65
CA PHE A 5 -3.98 85.29 -61.35
C PHE A 5 -4.81 84.48 -60.34
N ARG A 6 -5.25 83.31 -60.77
CA ARG A 6 -5.80 82.31 -59.89
C ARG A 6 -4.67 81.42 -59.34
N ARG A 7 -4.51 81.39 -58.03
CA ARG A 7 -3.62 80.43 -57.33
C ARG A 7 -4.37 79.08 -57.06
N PRO A 8 -3.77 77.92 -57.31
CA PRO A 8 -4.37 76.66 -56.93
C PRO A 8 -4.09 76.40 -55.46
N LEU A 9 -5.13 75.93 -54.66
CA LEU A 9 -4.98 75.37 -53.36
C LEU A 9 -4.45 73.97 -53.48
N LEU A 10 -3.30 73.72 -52.85
CA LEU A 10 -2.79 72.40 -52.60
C LEU A 10 -3.47 71.80 -51.32
N ALA A 11 -4.30 70.83 -51.51
CA ALA A 11 -4.85 70.04 -50.43
C ALA A 11 -3.78 69.07 -49.96
N LEU A 12 -3.33 69.25 -48.69
CA LEU A 12 -2.40 68.36 -48.02
C LEU A 12 -3.17 67.22 -47.41
N SER A 13 -3.19 66.04 -48.03
CA SER A 13 -3.81 64.78 -47.41
C SER A 13 -2.88 64.21 -46.38
N MET A 14 -3.26 64.34 -45.12
CA MET A 14 -2.61 63.60 -44.00
C MET A 14 -3.01 62.12 -44.08
N ILE A 15 -2.09 61.22 -44.41
CA ILE A 15 -2.23 59.77 -44.28
C ILE A 15 -1.86 59.44 -42.85
N ALA A 16 -2.86 59.13 -42.03
CA ALA A 16 -2.68 58.55 -40.67
C ALA A 16 -2.24 57.08 -40.83
N ALA A 17 -0.98 56.78 -40.61
CA ALA A 17 -0.49 55.42 -40.56
C ALA A 17 -0.99 54.74 -39.24
N LEU A 18 -1.94 53.83 -39.36
CA LEU A 18 -2.33 52.93 -38.29
C LEU A 18 -1.24 51.88 -38.08
N LEU A 19 -0.39 52.05 -37.07
CA LEU A 19 0.54 51.03 -36.62
C LEU A 19 -0.26 49.96 -35.86
N PRO A 20 -0.19 48.66 -36.20
CA PRO A 20 -0.78 47.60 -35.39
C PRO A 20 -0.04 47.52 -34.07
N GLY A 21 -0.73 47.85 -32.98
CA GLY A 21 -0.21 47.63 -31.61
C GLY A 21 0.01 46.14 -31.38
N PHE A 22 1.26 45.72 -31.32
CA PHE A 22 1.60 44.41 -30.80
C PHE A 22 1.23 44.39 -29.30
N ALA A 23 0.11 43.77 -28.94
CA ALA A 23 -0.20 43.43 -27.57
C ALA A 23 0.79 42.35 -27.12
N ILE A 24 1.84 42.75 -26.40
CA ILE A 24 2.71 41.80 -25.69
C ILE A 24 1.81 41.15 -24.61
N ALA A 25 1.38 39.94 -24.90
CA ALA A 25 0.73 39.11 -23.90
C ALA A 25 1.72 38.92 -22.72
N GLN A 26 1.47 39.59 -21.63
CA GLN A 26 2.27 39.46 -20.39
C GLN A 26 2.13 38.02 -19.94
N ALA A 27 3.16 37.20 -20.10
CA ALA A 27 3.18 35.83 -19.61
C ALA A 27 2.84 35.85 -18.12
N ALA A 28 1.75 35.20 -17.74
CA ALA A 28 1.35 35.10 -16.34
C ALA A 28 2.53 34.50 -15.56
N LYS A 29 2.93 35.19 -14.47
CA LYS A 29 3.98 34.71 -13.58
C LYS A 29 3.57 33.31 -13.11
N PRO A 30 4.44 32.28 -13.20
CA PRO A 30 4.11 30.95 -12.72
C PRO A 30 3.61 31.05 -11.28
N ALA A 31 2.47 30.43 -10.97
CA ALA A 31 1.99 30.35 -9.60
C ALA A 31 3.09 29.75 -8.73
N ALA A 32 3.28 30.29 -7.52
CA ALA A 32 4.29 29.78 -6.61
C ALA A 32 4.06 28.28 -6.38
N GLU A 33 5.10 27.47 -6.51
CA GLU A 33 5.01 26.03 -6.30
C GLU A 33 4.60 25.73 -4.85
N PHE A 34 3.61 24.85 -4.68
CA PHE A 34 3.18 24.42 -3.34
C PHE A 34 4.34 23.71 -2.63
N VAL A 35 4.65 24.18 -1.41
CA VAL A 35 5.66 23.61 -0.52
C VAL A 35 4.95 23.20 0.77
N PRO A 36 4.92 21.91 1.12
CA PRO A 36 4.24 21.44 2.32
C PRO A 36 5.00 21.89 3.57
N GLN A 37 4.24 22.16 4.64
CA GLN A 37 4.80 22.49 5.96
C GLN A 37 4.59 21.31 6.91
N VAL A 38 5.63 20.91 7.64
CA VAL A 38 5.52 19.87 8.67
C VAL A 38 4.50 20.30 9.72
N GLY A 39 3.53 19.42 10.01
CA GLY A 39 2.42 19.73 10.91
C GLY A 39 1.21 20.39 10.23
N GLN A 40 1.26 20.64 8.91
CA GLN A 40 0.06 21.14 8.21
C GLN A 40 -1.11 20.16 8.33
N ALA A 41 -2.31 20.71 8.44
CA ALA A 41 -3.54 19.92 8.57
C ALA A 41 -3.81 19.11 7.29
N GLY A 42 -4.04 17.81 7.45
CA GLY A 42 -4.67 16.95 6.46
C GLY A 42 -6.15 16.77 6.77
N LYS A 43 -6.79 15.73 6.18
CA LYS A 43 -8.19 15.41 6.47
C LYS A 43 -8.39 14.92 7.91
N ASP A 44 -7.63 13.92 8.30
CA ASP A 44 -7.78 13.22 9.60
C ASP A 44 -6.45 13.21 10.40
N VAL A 45 -5.33 13.56 9.76
CA VAL A 45 -3.99 13.61 10.35
C VAL A 45 -3.24 14.85 9.89
N ILE A 46 -2.26 15.29 10.67
CA ILE A 46 -1.27 16.27 10.22
C ILE A 46 -0.24 15.58 9.32
N TRP A 47 0.28 16.31 8.34
CA TRP A 47 1.37 15.78 7.51
C TRP A 47 2.70 15.83 8.25
N VAL A 48 3.36 14.68 8.33
CA VAL A 48 4.73 14.53 8.84
C VAL A 48 5.50 13.63 7.88
N PRO A 49 6.64 14.06 7.33
CA PRO A 49 7.39 13.25 6.37
C PRO A 49 8.02 12.03 7.06
N THR A 50 8.01 10.90 6.38
CA THR A 50 8.79 9.72 6.78
C THR A 50 10.22 9.87 6.26
N PRO A 51 11.28 9.73 7.09
CA PRO A 51 12.66 9.74 6.60
C PRO A 51 12.91 8.66 5.57
N LYS A 52 13.68 8.98 4.54
CA LYS A 52 13.97 8.06 3.42
C LYS A 52 14.58 6.74 3.89
N SER A 53 15.47 6.79 4.89
CA SER A 53 16.09 5.61 5.51
C SER A 53 15.04 4.64 6.10
N LEU A 54 14.00 5.17 6.73
CA LEU A 54 12.91 4.35 7.25
C LEU A 54 12.00 3.84 6.14
N VAL A 55 11.70 4.65 5.12
CA VAL A 55 10.94 4.20 3.93
C VAL A 55 11.62 2.99 3.28
N GLU A 56 12.93 3.07 3.04
CA GLU A 56 13.71 1.96 2.48
C GLU A 56 13.67 0.71 3.37
N LYS A 57 13.76 0.90 4.69
CA LYS A 57 13.64 -0.17 5.67
C LYS A 57 12.25 -0.81 5.63
N MET A 58 11.18 -0.03 5.63
CA MET A 58 9.80 -0.51 5.54
C MET A 58 9.57 -1.38 4.30
N LEU A 59 10.05 -0.93 3.13
CA LEU A 59 9.90 -1.66 1.87
C LEU A 59 10.77 -2.93 1.83
N LYS A 60 11.96 -2.92 2.47
CA LYS A 60 12.79 -4.12 2.68
C LYS A 60 12.13 -5.11 3.62
N MET A 61 11.56 -4.65 4.75
CA MET A 61 10.80 -5.51 5.68
C MET A 61 9.62 -6.20 4.99
N ALA A 62 8.94 -5.48 4.08
CA ALA A 62 7.88 -6.04 3.26
C ALA A 62 8.39 -6.98 2.16
N GLU A 63 9.71 -7.13 1.98
CA GLU A 63 10.29 -7.90 0.87
C GLU A 63 9.66 -7.53 -0.48
N LEU A 64 9.46 -6.21 -0.72
CA LEU A 64 8.83 -5.72 -1.94
C LEU A 64 9.67 -6.11 -3.16
N LYS A 65 9.03 -6.74 -4.16
CA LYS A 65 9.70 -7.27 -5.36
C LYS A 65 9.33 -6.49 -6.61
N PRO A 66 10.19 -6.52 -7.64
CA PRO A 66 9.87 -5.93 -8.94
C PRO A 66 8.56 -6.50 -9.51
N GLY A 67 7.71 -5.62 -10.04
CA GLY A 67 6.42 -5.96 -10.64
C GLY A 67 5.28 -6.19 -9.63
N GLU A 68 5.53 -6.21 -8.33
CA GLU A 68 4.47 -6.23 -7.33
C GLU A 68 3.72 -4.88 -7.28
N ILE A 69 2.49 -4.94 -6.79
CA ILE A 69 1.63 -3.75 -6.61
C ILE A 69 1.77 -3.26 -5.17
N HIS A 70 2.19 -2.01 -5.02
CA HIS A 70 2.31 -1.32 -3.75
C HIS A 70 1.27 -0.20 -3.63
N TYR A 71 0.64 -0.07 -2.48
CA TYR A 71 -0.21 1.08 -2.12
C TYR A 71 0.31 1.76 -0.87
N ASP A 72 0.38 3.11 -0.90
CA ASP A 72 0.66 3.96 0.26
C ASP A 72 -0.59 4.77 0.60
N LEU A 73 -1.18 4.51 1.77
CA LEU A 73 -2.43 5.12 2.20
C LEU A 73 -2.15 6.36 3.07
N GLY A 74 -2.44 7.54 2.52
CA GLY A 74 -2.00 8.83 3.05
C GLY A 74 -0.59 9.16 2.55
N SER A 75 -0.40 9.16 1.22
CA SER A 75 0.93 9.17 0.60
C SER A 75 1.70 10.47 0.73
N GLY A 76 1.06 11.54 1.20
CA GLY A 76 1.72 12.84 1.43
C GLY A 76 2.46 13.37 0.20
N ASP A 77 3.77 13.61 0.33
CA ASP A 77 4.65 14.10 -0.74
C ASP A 77 5.11 13.01 -1.74
N GLY A 78 4.67 11.77 -1.53
CA GLY A 78 4.90 10.62 -2.42
C GLY A 78 6.22 9.89 -2.20
N ILE A 79 7.01 10.22 -1.17
CA ILE A 79 8.35 9.63 -0.96
C ILE A 79 8.33 8.10 -0.95
N THR A 80 7.34 7.48 -0.29
CA THR A 80 7.23 6.02 -0.16
C THR A 80 6.94 5.37 -1.52
N VAL A 81 5.97 5.91 -2.25
CA VAL A 81 5.54 5.44 -3.59
C VAL A 81 6.68 5.56 -4.60
N ILE A 82 7.35 6.72 -4.61
CA ILE A 82 8.49 6.99 -5.49
C ILE A 82 9.65 6.04 -5.18
N THR A 83 9.94 5.81 -3.90
CA THR A 83 11.00 4.88 -3.49
C THR A 83 10.66 3.44 -3.89
N ALA A 84 9.41 3.01 -3.71
CA ALA A 84 8.93 1.69 -4.14
C ALA A 84 9.11 1.48 -5.65
N ALA A 85 8.75 2.47 -6.47
CA ALA A 85 8.91 2.41 -7.90
C ALA A 85 10.40 2.43 -8.32
N LYS A 86 11.19 3.37 -7.76
CA LYS A 86 12.56 3.63 -8.21
C LYS A 86 13.55 2.56 -7.77
N GLN A 87 13.48 2.14 -6.51
CA GLN A 87 14.48 1.24 -5.93
C GLN A 87 14.06 -0.23 -5.96
N PHE A 88 12.75 -0.50 -5.92
CA PHE A 88 12.23 -1.88 -5.85
C PHE A 88 11.57 -2.32 -7.15
N GLY A 89 11.37 -1.42 -8.12
CA GLY A 89 10.77 -1.76 -9.42
C GLY A 89 9.29 -2.12 -9.35
N ALA A 90 8.60 -1.74 -8.27
CA ALA A 90 7.18 -1.98 -8.07
C ALA A 90 6.31 -1.05 -8.93
N THR A 91 5.08 -1.46 -9.19
CA THR A 91 4.01 -0.56 -9.63
C THR A 91 3.35 0.01 -8.39
N ALA A 92 3.54 1.30 -8.13
CA ALA A 92 3.23 1.91 -6.85
C ALA A 92 2.16 3.00 -6.97
N PHE A 93 1.20 2.98 -6.05
CA PHE A 93 0.07 3.92 -6.00
C PHE A 93 0.06 4.65 -4.66
N GLY A 94 -0.08 5.97 -4.71
CA GLY A 94 -0.33 6.80 -3.54
C GLY A 94 -1.78 7.27 -3.50
N VAL A 95 -2.44 7.08 -2.38
CA VAL A 95 -3.77 7.63 -2.11
C VAL A 95 -3.62 8.78 -1.14
N GLU A 96 -4.00 9.99 -1.57
CA GLU A 96 -3.88 11.21 -0.77
C GLU A 96 -5.14 12.06 -0.91
N TYR A 97 -5.61 12.61 0.20
CA TYR A 97 -6.84 13.41 0.20
C TYR A 97 -6.61 14.87 -0.25
N ASN A 98 -5.46 15.44 0.12
CA ASN A 98 -5.11 16.82 -0.21
C ASN A 98 -4.67 16.94 -1.68
N PRO A 99 -5.40 17.72 -2.52
CA PRO A 99 -5.07 17.86 -3.94
C PRO A 99 -3.70 18.47 -4.20
N ASP A 100 -3.24 19.42 -3.36
CA ASP A 100 -1.93 20.05 -3.54
C ASP A 100 -0.79 19.08 -3.26
N MET A 101 -0.96 18.17 -2.29
CA MET A 101 -0.03 17.08 -2.02
C MET A 101 0.00 16.07 -3.15
N VAL A 102 -1.15 15.74 -3.76
CA VAL A 102 -1.23 14.87 -4.94
C VAL A 102 -0.44 15.47 -6.11
N GLU A 103 -0.63 16.76 -6.39
CA GLU A 103 0.11 17.44 -7.48
C GLU A 103 1.60 17.54 -7.16
N LEU A 104 1.98 17.78 -5.91
CA LEU A 104 3.37 17.74 -5.46
C LEU A 104 3.98 16.35 -5.71
N SER A 105 3.29 15.28 -5.30
CA SER A 105 3.75 13.90 -5.47
C SER A 105 3.96 13.54 -6.94
N ARG A 106 3.06 13.97 -7.82
CA ARG A 106 3.17 13.78 -9.27
C ARG A 106 4.41 14.49 -9.84
N ARG A 107 4.64 15.75 -9.44
CA ARG A 107 5.85 16.49 -9.84
C ARG A 107 7.12 15.81 -9.30
N ASN A 108 7.09 15.32 -8.06
CA ASN A 108 8.20 14.58 -7.48
C ASN A 108 8.50 13.31 -8.28
N ALA A 109 7.49 12.52 -8.65
CA ALA A 109 7.66 11.33 -9.47
C ALA A 109 8.23 11.63 -10.87
N GLN A 110 7.80 12.73 -11.48
CA GLN A 110 8.36 13.20 -12.76
C GLN A 110 9.84 13.57 -12.61
N ARG A 111 10.20 14.36 -11.59
CA ARG A 111 11.59 14.73 -11.29
C ARG A 111 12.50 13.52 -11.04
N GLU A 112 11.94 12.49 -10.40
CA GLU A 112 12.66 11.24 -10.11
C GLU A 112 12.65 10.23 -11.29
N GLY A 113 11.96 10.55 -12.40
CA GLY A 113 11.91 9.73 -13.60
C GLY A 113 11.15 8.42 -13.46
N VAL A 114 10.12 8.38 -12.60
CA VAL A 114 9.34 7.16 -12.29
C VAL A 114 7.83 7.35 -12.42
N ALA A 115 7.37 8.40 -13.09
CA ALA A 115 5.95 8.73 -13.21
C ALA A 115 5.12 7.65 -13.93
N ASP A 116 5.75 6.78 -14.70
CA ASP A 116 5.13 5.61 -15.34
C ASP A 116 4.77 4.51 -14.33
N LYS A 117 5.51 4.39 -13.23
CA LYS A 117 5.35 3.37 -12.19
C LYS A 117 4.83 3.90 -10.86
N ALA A 118 5.02 5.19 -10.58
CA ALA A 118 4.57 5.87 -9.36
C ALA A 118 3.38 6.78 -9.69
N GLN A 119 2.18 6.31 -9.36
CA GLN A 119 0.92 7.01 -9.66
C GLN A 119 0.26 7.51 -8.38
N PHE A 120 -0.41 8.67 -8.48
CA PHE A 120 -1.08 9.30 -7.32
C PHE A 120 -2.51 9.66 -7.65
N VAL A 121 -3.42 9.26 -6.76
CA VAL A 121 -4.85 9.55 -6.86
C VAL A 121 -5.30 10.37 -5.67
N ARG A 122 -6.11 11.40 -5.96
CA ARG A 122 -6.85 12.09 -4.91
C ARG A 122 -7.99 11.18 -4.45
N GLY A 123 -7.99 10.78 -3.17
CA GLY A 123 -9.01 9.87 -2.68
C GLY A 123 -9.08 9.78 -1.16
N ASP A 124 -10.17 9.21 -0.69
CA ASP A 124 -10.32 8.77 0.70
C ASP A 124 -9.80 7.33 0.81
N ILE A 125 -8.86 7.09 1.73
CA ILE A 125 -8.28 5.77 1.99
C ILE A 125 -9.33 4.71 2.39
N PHE A 126 -10.47 5.14 2.93
CA PHE A 126 -11.58 4.25 3.32
C PHE A 126 -12.55 3.93 2.18
N ALA A 127 -12.50 4.68 1.07
CA ALA A 127 -13.33 4.49 -0.11
C ALA A 127 -12.56 3.99 -1.33
N THR A 128 -11.23 3.99 -1.27
CA THR A 128 -10.37 3.56 -2.37
C THR A 128 -10.21 2.04 -2.35
N ASP A 129 -10.34 1.40 -3.51
CA ASP A 129 -10.04 -0.03 -3.68
C ASP A 129 -8.53 -0.24 -3.87
N PHE A 130 -7.91 -0.85 -2.87
CA PHE A 130 -6.50 -1.29 -2.90
C PHE A 130 -6.37 -2.82 -2.74
N SER A 131 -7.44 -3.58 -2.98
CA SER A 131 -7.49 -5.04 -2.81
C SER A 131 -6.47 -5.82 -3.63
N LYS A 132 -5.95 -5.22 -4.71
CA LYS A 132 -4.91 -5.81 -5.58
C LYS A 132 -3.49 -5.65 -5.03
N ALA A 133 -3.30 -4.89 -3.95
CA ALA A 133 -1.97 -4.65 -3.40
C ALA A 133 -1.32 -5.93 -2.89
N SER A 134 -0.04 -6.09 -3.20
CA SER A 134 0.86 -7.07 -2.57
C SER A 134 1.46 -6.51 -1.28
N VAL A 135 1.68 -5.18 -1.26
CA VAL A 135 2.21 -4.44 -0.11
C VAL A 135 1.39 -3.17 0.11
N VAL A 136 1.04 -2.89 1.36
CA VAL A 136 0.39 -1.64 1.80
C VAL A 136 1.28 -0.97 2.83
N THR A 137 1.56 0.32 2.67
CA THR A 137 2.25 1.14 3.67
C THR A 137 1.32 2.18 4.28
N LEU A 138 1.56 2.49 5.56
CA LEU A 138 0.74 3.37 6.38
C LEU A 138 1.63 4.28 7.23
N TYR A 139 1.28 5.56 7.32
CA TYR A 139 1.73 6.44 8.40
C TYR A 139 0.54 7.24 8.92
N LEU A 140 -0.33 6.56 9.65
CA LEU A 140 -1.62 7.07 10.11
C LEU A 140 -1.69 6.98 11.64
N LEU A 141 -2.67 7.68 12.25
CA LEU A 141 -2.91 7.59 13.68
C LEU A 141 -3.51 6.22 14.07
N PRO A 142 -3.34 5.76 15.33
CA PRO A 142 -3.80 4.43 15.77
C PRO A 142 -5.25 4.13 15.44
N TYR A 143 -6.17 5.09 15.67
CA TYR A 143 -7.60 4.88 15.41
C TYR A 143 -7.92 4.69 13.92
N LEU A 144 -7.12 5.27 12.99
CA LEU A 144 -7.27 5.07 11.56
C LEU A 144 -6.77 3.70 11.13
N ASN A 145 -5.65 3.23 11.71
CA ASN A 145 -5.17 1.87 11.53
C ASN A 145 -6.23 0.85 11.95
N LEU A 146 -6.87 1.06 13.10
CA LEU A 146 -7.95 0.19 13.59
C LEU A 146 -9.18 0.24 12.69
N LYS A 147 -9.53 1.40 12.15
CA LYS A 147 -10.63 1.54 11.19
C LYS A 147 -10.33 0.84 9.86
N LEU A 148 -9.06 0.82 9.40
CA LEU A 148 -8.63 0.10 8.19
C LEU A 148 -8.48 -1.41 8.42
N ARG A 149 -8.19 -1.85 9.63
CA ARG A 149 -7.86 -3.24 9.97
C ARG A 149 -8.84 -4.29 9.41
N PRO A 150 -10.17 -4.13 9.47
CA PRO A 150 -11.09 -5.09 8.86
C PRO A 150 -10.89 -5.24 7.34
N THR A 151 -10.66 -4.15 6.63
CA THR A 151 -10.37 -4.14 5.17
C THR A 151 -9.03 -4.83 4.89
N LEU A 152 -8.00 -4.52 5.68
CA LEU A 152 -6.67 -5.12 5.56
C LEU A 152 -6.70 -6.63 5.80
N LEU A 153 -7.42 -7.09 6.82
CA LEU A 153 -7.62 -8.53 7.12
C LEU A 153 -8.47 -9.26 6.06
N GLY A 154 -9.22 -8.52 5.25
CA GLY A 154 -9.97 -9.04 4.11
C GLY A 154 -9.14 -9.21 2.83
N MET A 155 -7.90 -8.71 2.80
CA MET A 155 -7.01 -8.82 1.64
C MET A 155 -6.52 -10.26 1.44
N LYS A 156 -5.89 -10.51 0.32
CA LYS A 156 -5.33 -11.83 -0.01
C LYS A 156 -4.32 -12.26 1.05
N PRO A 157 -4.39 -13.51 1.55
CA PRO A 157 -3.37 -14.05 2.45
C PRO A 157 -1.97 -13.89 1.86
N GLY A 158 -1.04 -13.43 2.69
CA GLY A 158 0.32 -13.08 2.27
C GLY A 158 0.52 -11.62 1.84
N THR A 159 -0.54 -10.79 1.76
CA THR A 159 -0.38 -9.34 1.63
C THR A 159 0.38 -8.79 2.83
N ARG A 160 1.41 -7.99 2.58
CA ARG A 160 2.27 -7.39 3.61
C ARG A 160 1.83 -5.96 3.88
N ILE A 161 1.64 -5.63 5.16
CA ILE A 161 1.22 -4.31 5.62
C ILE A 161 2.33 -3.76 6.50
N VAL A 162 2.85 -2.58 6.20
CA VAL A 162 3.90 -1.95 7.01
C VAL A 162 3.42 -0.59 7.49
N SER A 163 3.44 -0.39 8.80
CA SER A 163 3.07 0.88 9.43
C SER A 163 4.28 1.54 10.06
N HIS A 164 4.47 2.84 9.79
CA HIS A 164 5.38 3.69 10.52
C HIS A 164 4.77 4.09 11.87
N ALA A 165 5.48 3.88 12.95
CA ALA A 165 5.22 4.30 14.33
C ALA A 165 4.00 3.67 15.03
N PHE A 166 2.92 3.35 14.34
CA PHE A 166 1.65 2.98 14.98
C PHE A 166 1.26 1.53 14.74
N THR A 167 0.74 0.89 15.79
CA THR A 167 0.33 -0.52 15.80
C THR A 167 -1.11 -0.73 15.31
N MET A 168 -1.54 -1.99 15.30
CA MET A 168 -2.89 -2.45 15.01
C MET A 168 -3.60 -2.98 16.29
N ASP A 169 -3.24 -2.40 17.46
CA ASP A 169 -3.73 -2.78 18.78
C ASP A 169 -3.44 -4.27 19.08
N ASP A 170 -4.47 -5.11 19.29
CA ASP A 170 -4.35 -6.51 19.63
C ASP A 170 -3.95 -7.44 18.46
N TRP A 171 -3.80 -6.92 17.24
CA TRP A 171 -3.15 -7.64 16.15
C TRP A 171 -1.64 -7.47 16.25
N SER A 172 -0.95 -8.44 16.83
CA SER A 172 0.50 -8.42 17.01
C SER A 172 1.22 -8.39 15.66
N ALA A 173 2.26 -7.55 15.55
CA ALA A 173 3.08 -7.50 14.34
C ALA A 173 3.91 -8.78 14.17
N ASP A 174 4.06 -9.24 12.93
CA ASP A 174 4.93 -10.36 12.57
C ASP A 174 6.43 -10.00 12.66
N GLN A 175 6.74 -8.71 12.46
CA GLN A 175 8.10 -8.18 12.60
C GLN A 175 8.07 -6.71 13.04
N ILE A 176 9.04 -6.33 13.86
CA ILE A 176 9.27 -4.95 14.31
C ILE A 176 10.72 -4.61 14.02
N ASP A 177 10.97 -3.44 13.44
CA ASP A 177 12.32 -2.94 13.20
C ASP A 177 12.35 -1.42 13.37
N SER A 178 13.54 -0.85 13.54
CA SER A 178 13.71 0.59 13.79
C SER A 178 14.85 1.18 12.97
N SER A 179 14.72 2.45 12.62
CA SER A 179 15.76 3.25 11.99
C SER A 179 15.72 4.66 12.54
N GLU A 180 16.86 5.19 12.98
CA GLU A 180 16.99 6.55 13.48
C GLU A 180 15.98 6.91 14.59
N GLY A 181 15.74 5.97 15.52
CA GLY A 181 14.78 6.13 16.62
C GLY A 181 13.31 6.07 16.22
N ARG A 182 12.99 5.69 14.98
CA ARG A 182 11.62 5.52 14.47
C ARG A 182 11.35 4.04 14.21
N THR A 183 10.16 3.59 14.55
CA THR A 183 9.79 2.17 14.49
C THR A 183 8.86 1.90 13.31
N ALA A 184 9.08 0.76 12.65
CA ALA A 184 8.18 0.19 11.66
C ALA A 184 7.68 -1.17 12.13
N TYR A 185 6.42 -1.46 11.84
CA TYR A 185 5.72 -2.69 12.16
C TYR A 185 5.25 -3.37 10.88
N LEU A 186 5.49 -4.67 10.75
CA LEU A 186 5.02 -5.48 9.62
C LEU A 186 3.99 -6.49 10.09
N TRP A 187 2.88 -6.58 9.35
CA TRP A 187 1.90 -7.65 9.43
C TRP A 187 1.78 -8.36 8.09
N ILE A 188 1.53 -9.66 8.14
CA ILE A 188 1.25 -10.48 6.96
C ILE A 188 -0.17 -11.01 7.10
N VAL A 189 -1.03 -10.64 6.18
CA VAL A 189 -2.46 -11.05 6.21
C VAL A 189 -2.54 -12.57 6.28
N PRO A 190 -3.09 -13.16 7.35
CA PRO A 190 -3.18 -14.61 7.49
C PRO A 190 -4.35 -15.17 6.67
N ALA A 191 -4.22 -16.40 6.22
CA ALA A 191 -5.35 -17.18 5.70
C ALA A 191 -6.39 -17.41 6.79
N LYS A 192 -7.65 -17.54 6.40
CA LYS A 192 -8.74 -17.90 7.31
C LYS A 192 -8.76 -19.41 7.49
N VAL A 193 -8.47 -19.87 8.71
CA VAL A 193 -8.36 -21.30 9.04
C VAL A 193 -9.31 -21.74 10.13
N GLU A 194 -10.09 -20.83 10.70
CA GLU A 194 -11.09 -21.17 11.72
C GLU A 194 -12.15 -22.12 11.16
N GLY A 195 -12.49 -23.16 11.94
CA GLY A 195 -13.52 -24.13 11.59
C GLY A 195 -13.06 -25.58 11.73
N THR A 196 -13.87 -26.50 11.22
CA THR A 196 -13.61 -27.94 11.22
C THR A 196 -13.11 -28.37 9.84
N TRP A 197 -11.95 -29.00 9.82
CA TRP A 197 -11.28 -29.48 8.62
C TRP A 197 -11.24 -31.00 8.62
N LYS A 198 -11.85 -31.62 7.62
CA LYS A 198 -11.86 -33.08 7.43
C LYS A 198 -10.51 -33.51 6.84
N MET A 199 -9.85 -34.44 7.53
CA MET A 199 -8.66 -35.15 7.11
C MET A 199 -8.99 -36.64 6.87
N ASP A 200 -8.09 -37.40 6.23
CA ASP A 200 -8.32 -38.82 5.95
C ASP A 200 -8.62 -39.65 7.22
N ASN A 201 -7.92 -39.35 8.31
CA ASN A 201 -7.97 -40.11 9.55
C ASN A 201 -8.62 -39.35 10.73
N GLY A 202 -9.45 -38.32 10.44
CA GLY A 202 -10.11 -37.56 11.51
C GLY A 202 -10.46 -36.14 11.11
N ASN A 203 -10.76 -35.33 12.11
CA ASN A 203 -11.12 -33.93 11.97
C ASN A 203 -10.18 -33.05 12.76
N LEU A 204 -9.79 -31.92 12.14
CA LEU A 204 -8.99 -30.87 12.75
C LEU A 204 -9.90 -29.68 13.05
N GLU A 205 -10.17 -29.39 14.33
CA GLU A 205 -10.97 -28.25 14.79
C GLU A 205 -10.04 -27.10 15.14
N LEU A 206 -10.09 -25.98 14.39
CA LEU A 206 -9.23 -24.82 14.58
C LEU A 206 -10.04 -23.61 15.05
N LYS A 207 -9.44 -22.86 15.98
CA LYS A 207 -9.85 -21.51 16.39
C LYS A 207 -8.74 -20.55 16.01
N GLN A 208 -9.12 -19.36 15.53
CA GLN A 208 -8.18 -18.38 15.03
C GLN A 208 -8.45 -17.00 15.62
N LYS A 209 -7.36 -16.33 16.05
CA LYS A 209 -7.34 -14.90 16.30
C LYS A 209 -6.14 -14.32 15.54
N PHE A 210 -6.41 -13.65 14.42
CA PHE A 210 -5.40 -13.17 13.47
C PHE A 210 -4.48 -14.32 12.97
N GLN A 211 -3.16 -14.26 13.21
CA GLN A 211 -2.20 -15.32 12.89
C GLN A 211 -2.07 -16.38 14.01
N GLU A 212 -2.69 -16.15 15.16
CA GLU A 212 -2.68 -17.11 16.27
C GLU A 212 -3.75 -18.18 16.05
N VAL A 213 -3.32 -19.44 16.06
CA VAL A 213 -4.19 -20.60 15.83
C VAL A 213 -4.06 -21.58 16.98
N THR A 214 -5.19 -22.07 17.47
CA THR A 214 -5.27 -23.15 18.45
C THR A 214 -6.25 -24.19 17.95
N GLY A 215 -6.19 -25.42 18.46
CA GLY A 215 -7.16 -26.43 18.03
C GLY A 215 -7.02 -27.78 18.65
N LEU A 216 -7.90 -28.70 18.20
CA LEU A 216 -7.95 -30.09 18.53
C LEU A 216 -8.00 -30.94 17.26
N TYR A 217 -7.26 -32.01 17.24
CA TYR A 217 -7.44 -33.07 16.27
C TYR A 217 -8.21 -34.22 16.94
N ARG A 218 -9.27 -34.70 16.24
CA ARG A 218 -10.06 -35.89 16.66
C ARG A 218 -9.87 -36.97 15.60
N SER A 219 -9.22 -38.08 16.00
CA SER A 219 -9.08 -39.23 15.11
C SER A 219 -10.40 -39.91 14.83
N SER A 220 -10.47 -40.68 13.75
CA SER A 220 -11.63 -41.56 13.44
C SER A 220 -11.91 -42.61 14.53
N GLU A 221 -10.91 -42.93 15.35
CA GLU A 221 -11.02 -43.85 16.48
C GLU A 221 -11.49 -43.18 17.80
N GLY A 222 -11.80 -41.88 17.76
CA GLY A 222 -12.27 -41.10 18.89
C GLY A 222 -11.19 -40.50 19.78
N LEU A 223 -9.89 -40.68 19.46
CA LEU A 223 -8.80 -40.07 20.22
C LEU A 223 -8.72 -38.57 19.93
N SER A 224 -8.47 -37.78 20.98
CA SER A 224 -8.34 -36.34 20.88
C SER A 224 -6.92 -35.90 21.24
N HIS A 225 -6.30 -35.11 20.36
CA HIS A 225 -4.98 -34.51 20.55
C HIS A 225 -5.03 -33.00 20.43
N ARG A 226 -4.39 -32.27 21.33
CA ARG A 226 -4.23 -30.84 21.18
C ARG A 226 -3.30 -30.55 20.00
N VAL A 227 -3.68 -29.56 19.19
CA VAL A 227 -2.79 -28.99 18.17
C VAL A 227 -1.80 -28.06 18.86
N THR A 228 -0.52 -28.25 18.58
CA THR A 228 0.59 -27.49 19.18
C THR A 228 1.54 -26.97 18.12
N ALA A 229 2.50 -26.11 18.52
CA ALA A 229 3.50 -25.53 17.64
C ALA A 229 2.89 -24.95 16.35
N THR A 230 1.73 -24.29 16.51
CA THR A 230 1.03 -23.68 15.38
C THR A 230 1.76 -22.45 14.89
N HIS A 231 1.90 -22.35 13.57
CA HIS A 231 2.45 -21.18 12.91
C HIS A 231 1.62 -20.91 11.62
N LEU A 232 1.05 -19.71 11.54
CA LEU A 232 0.29 -19.26 10.37
C LEU A 232 0.87 -17.93 9.87
N ARG A 233 1.48 -17.96 8.70
CA ARG A 233 2.06 -16.77 8.06
C ARG A 233 1.58 -16.66 6.62
N GLY A 234 0.68 -15.72 6.36
CA GLY A 234 0.01 -15.65 5.07
C GLY A 234 -0.82 -16.91 4.80
N ASP A 235 -0.55 -17.58 3.72
CA ASP A 235 -1.17 -18.87 3.35
C ASP A 235 -0.40 -20.10 3.88
N GLN A 236 0.75 -19.90 4.51
CA GLN A 236 1.57 -21.00 5.04
C GLN A 236 1.10 -21.35 6.46
N ILE A 237 0.84 -22.64 6.67
CA ILE A 237 0.47 -23.19 7.97
C ILE A 237 1.37 -24.33 8.36
N SER A 238 1.79 -24.37 9.62
CA SER A 238 2.39 -25.56 10.23
C SER A 238 1.88 -25.78 11.63
N PHE A 239 1.78 -27.04 12.06
CA PHE A 239 1.33 -27.43 13.37
C PHE A 239 1.77 -28.87 13.70
N SER A 240 1.67 -29.25 14.98
CA SER A 240 1.91 -30.60 15.45
C SER A 240 0.69 -31.22 16.08
N VAL A 241 0.52 -32.54 15.85
CA VAL A 241 -0.47 -33.40 16.51
C VAL A 241 0.25 -34.61 17.08
N GLY A 242 0.39 -34.69 18.41
CA GLY A 242 1.29 -35.66 19.03
C GLY A 242 2.73 -35.45 18.54
N THR A 243 3.33 -36.51 17.97
CA THR A 243 4.68 -36.43 17.37
C THR A 243 4.68 -36.03 15.87
N ALA A 244 3.51 -36.04 15.24
CA ALA A 244 3.38 -35.73 13.83
C ALA A 244 3.46 -34.21 13.57
N ILE A 245 4.28 -33.83 12.60
CA ILE A 245 4.52 -32.42 12.21
C ILE A 245 3.95 -32.20 10.82
N TYR A 246 2.98 -31.31 10.73
CA TYR A 246 2.28 -30.91 9.52
C TYR A 246 2.84 -29.57 9.02
N ALA A 247 3.09 -29.46 7.71
CA ALA A 247 3.42 -28.21 7.05
C ALA A 247 2.70 -28.17 5.70
N GLY A 248 2.12 -27.00 5.36
CA GLY A 248 1.36 -26.87 4.12
C GLY A 248 0.92 -25.46 3.81
N ARG A 249 0.01 -25.37 2.84
CA ARG A 249 -0.63 -24.11 2.42
C ARG A 249 -2.13 -24.21 2.48
N VAL A 250 -2.74 -23.06 2.72
CA VAL A 250 -4.20 -22.85 2.75
C VAL A 250 -4.62 -22.17 1.47
N SER A 251 -5.59 -22.76 0.77
CA SER A 251 -6.19 -22.18 -0.43
C SER A 251 -7.71 -22.32 -0.34
N GLY A 252 -8.36 -21.26 0.11
CA GLY A 252 -9.82 -21.26 0.35
C GLY A 252 -10.23 -22.36 1.35
N THR A 253 -10.94 -23.37 0.87
CA THR A 253 -11.45 -24.48 1.68
C THR A 253 -10.53 -25.71 1.69
N LEU A 254 -9.32 -25.61 1.17
CA LEU A 254 -8.34 -26.70 1.09
C LEU A 254 -7.05 -26.32 1.84
N MET A 255 -6.57 -27.23 2.68
CA MET A 255 -5.20 -27.26 3.16
C MET A 255 -4.50 -28.48 2.57
N GLN A 256 -3.24 -28.31 2.14
CA GLN A 256 -2.45 -29.41 1.61
C GLN A 256 -0.96 -29.18 1.83
N GLY A 257 -0.21 -30.28 1.98
CA GLY A 257 1.22 -30.19 2.19
C GLY A 257 1.86 -31.53 2.54
N THR A 258 2.83 -31.50 3.44
CA THR A 258 3.55 -32.70 3.91
C THR A 258 3.40 -32.88 5.41
N VAL A 259 3.33 -34.15 5.85
CA VAL A 259 3.37 -34.54 7.26
C VAL A 259 4.55 -35.47 7.48
N ARG A 260 5.24 -35.29 8.60
CA ARG A 260 6.23 -36.23 9.15
C ARG A 260 5.65 -36.84 10.42
N ALA A 261 5.52 -38.17 10.50
CA ALA A 261 5.00 -38.87 11.67
C ALA A 261 5.85 -38.63 12.94
N LYS A 262 7.15 -38.39 12.74
CA LYS A 262 8.13 -37.94 13.73
C LYS A 262 9.24 -37.15 13.02
N PRO A 263 10.07 -36.36 13.74
CA PRO A 263 11.05 -35.44 13.11
C PRO A 263 11.91 -36.08 12.02
N ASP A 264 12.38 -37.30 12.23
CA ASP A 264 13.29 -38.02 11.29
C ASP A 264 12.57 -38.89 10.25
N ALA A 265 11.22 -38.94 10.27
CA ALA A 265 10.46 -39.71 9.30
C ALA A 265 10.43 -39.03 7.91
N PRO A 266 10.41 -39.83 6.83
CA PRO A 266 10.19 -39.26 5.50
C PRO A 266 8.84 -38.54 5.43
N PRO A 267 8.76 -37.39 4.74
CA PRO A 267 7.51 -36.68 4.57
C PRO A 267 6.55 -37.46 3.67
N THR A 268 5.27 -37.46 4.03
CA THR A 268 4.16 -37.96 3.20
C THR A 268 3.18 -36.83 2.92
N ALA A 269 2.38 -36.95 1.89
CA ALA A 269 1.36 -35.95 1.58
C ALA A 269 0.22 -36.00 2.61
N TRP A 270 -0.38 -34.83 2.89
CA TRP A 270 -1.62 -34.70 3.64
C TRP A 270 -2.51 -33.63 3.02
N SER A 271 -3.79 -33.74 3.26
CA SER A 271 -4.76 -32.71 2.93
C SER A 271 -5.86 -32.63 3.97
N ALA A 272 -6.51 -31.47 4.04
CA ALA A 272 -7.71 -31.26 4.84
C ALA A 272 -8.67 -30.33 4.09
N THR A 273 -9.97 -30.64 4.16
CA THR A 273 -11.03 -29.86 3.53
C THR A 273 -11.95 -29.26 4.58
N LEU A 274 -12.24 -27.96 4.47
CA LEU A 274 -13.13 -27.25 5.39
C LEU A 274 -14.55 -27.83 5.28
N VAL A 275 -15.09 -28.24 6.42
CA VAL A 275 -16.50 -28.68 6.52
C VAL A 275 -17.37 -27.43 6.57
N LYS A 276 -18.35 -27.35 5.71
CA LYS A 276 -19.30 -26.24 5.64
C LYS A 276 -20.40 -26.39 6.71
#